data_7072292ab06e340e823f44edc76fc992
#
_entry.id   7072292ab06e340e823f44edc76fc992
#
_cell.length_a   1.000
_cell.length_b   1.000
_cell.length_c   1.000
_cell.angle_alpha   90.00
_cell.angle_beta   90.00
_cell.angle_gamma   90.00
#
_symmetry.space_group_name_H-M   'P 1'
#
loop_
_entity.id
_entity.type
_entity.pdbx_description
1 polymer ?
#
loop_
_entity_poly.entity_id
_entity_poly.type
_entity_poly.pdbx_seq_one_letter_code
_entity_poly.pdbx_strand_id
1 'polypeptide(L)'
;LLCGICAAMTQVIMDTHSQIPMVGASGAIGGVLGAYLINHPHAKVLVLIPLGFFSQILRIKAIYVLGFWFILQFINSALTNPQGGGVAYAAHIGGFLSGVILILFFNRKRKKKKIKKNTIKGPWG
;
A
#
# COMPACT_ATOMS: atom_id res chain seq x y z
N LEU A 1 1.45 5.52 10.73
CA LEU A 1 1.12 4.84 11.99
C LEU A 1 -0.10 3.92 11.81
N LEU A 2 -1.28 4.42 11.44
CA LEU A 2 -2.51 3.61 11.32
C LEU A 2 -2.33 2.39 10.40
N CYS A 3 -1.72 2.55 9.23
CA CYS A 3 -1.43 1.43 8.33
C CYS A 3 -0.49 0.40 8.97
N GLY A 4 0.45 0.84 9.81
CA GLY A 4 1.35 -0.06 10.54
C GLY A 4 0.61 -0.88 11.59
N ILE A 5 -0.31 -0.27 12.32
CA ILE A 5 -1.18 -0.98 13.28
C ILE A 5 -2.06 -2.00 12.56
N CYS A 6 -2.73 -1.60 11.47
CA CYS A 6 -3.54 -2.51 10.67
C CYS A 6 -2.72 -3.67 10.08
N ALA A 7 -1.51 -3.38 9.62
CA ALA A 7 -0.59 -4.40 9.12
C ALA A 7 -0.23 -5.43 10.19
N ALA A 8 0.14 -4.96 11.39
CA ALA A 8 0.46 -5.82 12.51
C ALA A 8 -0.75 -6.68 12.94
N MET A 9 -1.92 -6.07 13.05
CA MET A 9 -3.16 -6.80 13.39
C MET A 9 -3.49 -7.86 12.35
N THR A 10 -3.35 -7.56 11.06
CA THR A 10 -3.60 -8.53 9.99
C THR A 10 -2.67 -9.73 10.12
N GLN A 11 -1.38 -9.51 10.38
CA GLN A 11 -0.42 -10.61 10.57
C GLN A 11 -0.78 -11.46 11.78
N VAL A 12 -1.12 -10.84 12.91
CA VAL A 12 -1.51 -11.57 14.13
C VAL A 12 -2.78 -12.41 13.91
N ILE A 13 -3.77 -11.88 13.17
CA ILE A 13 -5.01 -12.62 12.88
C ILE A 13 -4.74 -13.82 11.97
N MET A 14 -3.83 -13.67 11.00
CA MET A 14 -3.51 -14.73 10.03
C MET A 14 -2.61 -15.82 10.65
N ASP A 15 -1.80 -15.47 11.64
CA ASP A 15 -0.91 -16.42 12.32
C ASP A 15 -0.83 -16.10 13.82
N THR A 16 -1.87 -16.52 14.54
CA THR A 16 -2.03 -16.29 15.99
C THR A 16 -1.05 -17.08 16.86
N HIS A 17 -0.44 -18.13 16.31
CA HIS A 17 0.48 -19.02 17.05
C HIS A 17 1.95 -18.77 16.71
N SER A 18 2.25 -17.80 15.88
CA SER A 18 3.62 -17.49 15.51
C SER A 18 4.45 -17.06 16.73
N GLN A 19 5.58 -17.72 16.93
CA GLN A 19 6.60 -17.34 17.92
C GLN A 19 7.68 -16.44 17.30
N ILE A 20 7.55 -16.11 16.02
CA ILE A 20 8.54 -15.34 15.28
C ILE A 20 8.23 -13.85 15.43
N PRO A 21 9.16 -13.05 15.97
CA PRO A 21 8.96 -11.61 16.09
C PRO A 21 8.82 -10.96 14.71
N MET A 22 7.77 -10.15 14.54
CA MET A 22 7.62 -9.34 13.35
C MET A 22 8.38 -8.02 13.50
N VAL A 23 9.36 -7.80 12.63
CA VAL A 23 10.20 -6.60 12.63
C VAL A 23 10.11 -5.92 11.26
N GLY A 24 10.03 -4.61 11.27
CA GLY A 24 10.09 -3.79 10.06
C GLY A 24 8.85 -2.93 9.81
N ALA A 25 9.09 -1.76 9.22
CA ALA A 25 8.05 -0.80 8.86
C ALA A 25 7.38 -1.10 7.50
N SER A 26 7.71 -2.22 6.86
CA SER A 26 7.31 -2.52 5.48
C SER A 26 5.79 -2.62 5.29
N GLY A 27 5.05 -3.12 6.29
CA GLY A 27 3.59 -3.11 6.27
C GLY A 27 3.00 -1.69 6.26
N ALA A 28 3.57 -0.78 7.05
CA ALA A 28 3.16 0.64 7.02
C ALA A 28 3.50 1.30 5.68
N ILE A 29 4.65 0.98 5.09
CA ILE A 29 5.04 1.43 3.74
C ILE A 29 4.08 0.89 2.69
N GLY A 30 3.65 -0.38 2.81
CA GLY A 30 2.59 -0.97 1.99
C GLY A 30 1.33 -0.10 1.96
N GLY A 31 0.94 0.45 3.11
CA GLY A 31 -0.19 1.38 3.21
C GLY A 31 0.02 2.70 2.45
N VAL A 32 1.24 3.25 2.47
CA VAL A 32 1.59 4.42 1.65
C VAL A 32 1.49 4.09 0.16
N LEU A 33 1.96 2.91 -0.26
CA LEU A 33 1.87 2.46 -1.64
C LEU A 33 0.42 2.28 -2.10
N GLY A 34 -0.45 1.73 -1.24
CA GLY A 34 -1.88 1.60 -1.50
C GLY A 34 -2.56 2.96 -1.67
N ALA A 35 -2.27 3.92 -0.80
CA ALA A 35 -2.76 5.28 -0.91
C ALA A 35 -2.24 5.99 -2.17
N TYR A 36 -0.97 5.79 -2.51
CA TYR A 36 -0.36 6.34 -3.72
C TYR A 36 -1.02 5.80 -4.98
N LEU A 37 -1.29 4.50 -5.03
CA LEU A 37 -1.96 3.87 -6.16
C LEU A 37 -3.32 4.51 -6.47
N ILE A 38 -4.11 4.82 -5.44
CA ILE A 38 -5.43 5.45 -5.61
C ILE A 38 -5.31 6.89 -6.11
N ASN A 39 -4.33 7.64 -5.61
CA ASN A 39 -4.19 9.06 -5.97
C ASN A 39 -3.45 9.26 -7.30
N HIS A 40 -2.51 8.37 -7.63
CA HIS A 40 -1.60 8.53 -8.77
C HIS A 40 -1.43 7.26 -9.61
N PRO A 41 -2.54 6.61 -10.07
CA PRO A 41 -2.47 5.31 -10.75
C PRO A 41 -1.69 5.37 -12.07
N HIS A 42 -1.70 6.53 -12.73
CA HIS A 42 -1.04 6.74 -14.03
C HIS A 42 0.34 7.41 -13.93
N ALA A 43 0.82 7.69 -12.71
CA ALA A 43 2.18 8.20 -12.52
C ALA A 43 3.20 7.19 -13.04
N LYS A 44 4.26 7.69 -13.67
CA LYS A 44 5.32 6.85 -14.22
C LYS A 44 6.37 6.57 -13.15
N VAL A 45 6.60 5.31 -12.88
CA VAL A 45 7.64 4.80 -11.99
C VAL A 45 8.81 4.34 -12.85
N LEU A 46 10.02 4.73 -12.48
CA LEU A 46 11.24 4.23 -13.10
C LEU A 46 11.56 2.87 -12.51
N VAL A 47 11.54 1.85 -13.34
CA VAL A 47 11.86 0.47 -12.96
C VAL A 47 13.17 0.09 -13.64
N LEU A 48 14.16 -0.28 -12.82
CA LEU A 48 15.41 -0.84 -13.30
C LEU A 48 15.25 -2.36 -13.45
N ILE A 49 15.41 -2.84 -14.68
CA ILE A 49 15.41 -4.28 -14.97
C ILE A 49 16.85 -4.71 -15.24
N PRO A 50 17.47 -5.49 -14.35
CA PRO A 50 18.78 -6.04 -14.57
C PRO A 50 18.69 -7.23 -15.55
N LEU A 51 19.22 -7.07 -16.76
CA LEU A 51 19.28 -8.10 -17.78
C LEU A 51 20.73 -8.60 -17.95
N GLY A 52 21.34 -9.06 -16.87
CA GLY A 52 22.73 -9.48 -16.87
C GLY A 52 23.70 -8.31 -17.05
N PHE A 53 24.46 -8.29 -18.13
CA PHE A 53 25.41 -7.20 -18.45
C PHE A 53 24.74 -5.89 -18.88
N PHE A 54 23.44 -5.90 -19.20
CA PHE A 54 22.67 -4.73 -19.62
C PHE A 54 21.56 -4.45 -18.60
N SER A 55 21.48 -3.21 -18.16
CA SER A 55 20.37 -2.76 -17.32
C SER A 55 19.51 -1.79 -18.12
N GLN A 56 18.20 -2.04 -18.16
CA GLN A 56 17.25 -1.15 -18.80
C GLN A 56 16.40 -0.41 -17.78
N ILE A 57 16.20 0.88 -18.00
CA ILE A 57 15.30 1.70 -17.20
C ILE A 57 14.01 1.87 -18.00
N LEU A 58 12.93 1.29 -17.50
CA LEU A 58 11.60 1.41 -18.08
C LEU A 58 10.72 2.37 -17.26
N ARG A 59 9.90 3.14 -17.95
CA ARG A 59 8.89 4.01 -17.34
C ARG A 59 7.53 3.32 -17.37
N ILE A 60 7.16 2.68 -16.26
CA ILE A 60 5.93 1.89 -16.14
C ILE A 60 4.94 2.66 -15.28
N LYS A 61 3.64 2.62 -15.60
CA LYS A 61 2.61 3.26 -14.77
C LYS A 61 2.54 2.58 -13.39
N ALA A 62 2.34 3.37 -12.34
CA ALA A 62 2.28 2.90 -10.96
C ALA A 62 1.26 1.77 -10.76
N ILE A 63 0.13 1.82 -11.47
CA ILE A 63 -0.91 0.78 -11.37
C ILE A 63 -0.37 -0.61 -11.72
N TYR A 64 0.50 -0.74 -12.71
CA TYR A 64 1.06 -2.04 -13.08
C TYR A 64 2.14 -2.50 -12.10
N VAL A 65 3.03 -1.58 -11.66
CA VAL A 65 4.12 -1.91 -10.73
C VAL A 65 3.56 -2.29 -9.36
N LEU A 66 2.69 -1.46 -8.80
CA LEU A 66 2.13 -1.68 -7.47
C LEU A 66 1.07 -2.77 -7.46
N GLY A 67 0.29 -2.91 -8.53
CA GLY A 67 -0.67 -3.99 -8.67
C GLY A 67 0.03 -5.36 -8.75
N PHE A 68 1.09 -5.48 -9.54
CA PHE A 68 1.89 -6.69 -9.61
C PHE A 68 2.56 -7.01 -8.27
N TRP A 69 3.16 -6.00 -7.62
CA TRP A 69 3.75 -6.18 -6.30
C TRP A 69 2.70 -6.69 -5.28
N PHE A 70 1.50 -6.14 -5.30
CA PHE A 70 0.41 -6.53 -4.40
C PHE A 70 -0.05 -7.97 -4.65
N ILE A 71 -0.21 -8.38 -5.92
CA ILE A 71 -0.54 -9.76 -6.30
C ILE A 71 0.53 -10.74 -5.78
N LEU A 72 1.81 -10.38 -5.91
CA LEU A 72 2.91 -11.19 -5.39
C LEU A 72 2.81 -11.41 -3.87
N GLN A 73 2.29 -10.43 -3.10
CA GLN A 73 2.10 -10.62 -1.66
C GLN A 73 1.10 -11.76 -1.36
N PHE A 74 0.02 -11.86 -2.13
CA PHE A 74 -0.96 -12.96 -1.99
C PHE A 74 -0.35 -14.30 -2.35
N ILE A 75 0.33 -14.38 -3.48
CA ILE A 75 0.95 -15.62 -3.94
C ILE A 75 1.98 -16.09 -2.90
N ASN A 76 2.86 -15.20 -2.47
CA ASN A 76 3.89 -15.53 -1.50
C ASN A 76 3.30 -15.87 -0.13
N SER A 77 2.25 -15.17 0.32
CA SER A 77 1.55 -15.50 1.56
C SER A 77 0.95 -16.91 1.54
N ALA A 78 0.42 -17.33 0.39
CA ALA A 78 -0.15 -18.67 0.23
C ALA A 78 0.91 -19.78 0.13
N LEU A 79 2.10 -19.47 -0.39
CA LEU A 79 3.18 -20.44 -0.61
C LEU A 79 4.17 -20.54 0.56
N THR A 80 4.20 -19.54 1.44
CA THR A 80 5.16 -19.50 2.54
C THR A 80 4.67 -20.33 3.72
N ASN A 81 5.55 -21.20 4.24
CA ASN A 81 5.27 -21.94 5.47
C ASN A 81 5.30 -20.97 6.67
N PRO A 82 4.22 -20.85 7.45
CA PRO A 82 4.15 -19.96 8.61
C PRO A 82 5.27 -20.18 9.63
N GLN A 83 5.75 -21.40 9.77
CA GLN A 83 6.77 -21.77 10.76
C GLN A 83 8.22 -21.53 10.29
N GLY A 84 8.42 -21.20 9.02
CA GLY A 84 9.75 -21.06 8.44
C GLY A 84 10.43 -19.70 8.67
N GLY A 85 9.74 -18.72 9.23
CA GLY A 85 10.21 -17.34 9.29
C GLY A 85 10.22 -16.68 7.90
N GLY A 86 10.59 -15.40 7.84
CA GLY A 86 10.72 -14.67 6.58
C GLY A 86 9.89 -13.40 6.51
N VAL A 87 9.35 -13.10 5.34
CA VAL A 87 8.58 -11.86 5.10
C VAL A 87 7.15 -12.01 5.58
N ALA A 88 6.67 -11.05 6.36
CA ALA A 88 5.28 -10.98 6.83
C ALA A 88 4.35 -10.48 5.71
N TYR A 89 4.06 -11.33 4.74
CA TYR A 89 3.25 -10.99 3.56
C TYR A 89 1.84 -10.54 3.92
N ALA A 90 1.21 -11.15 4.93
CA ALA A 90 -0.11 -10.76 5.42
C ALA A 90 -0.10 -9.33 5.99
N ALA A 91 0.98 -8.91 6.66
CA ALA A 91 1.15 -7.53 7.09
C ALA A 91 1.23 -6.55 5.91
N HIS A 92 1.88 -6.93 4.81
CA HIS A 92 1.93 -6.11 3.59
C HIS A 92 0.54 -5.93 2.97
N ILE A 93 -0.23 -7.01 2.90
CA ILE A 93 -1.61 -7.00 2.37
C ILE A 93 -2.49 -6.10 3.25
N GLY A 94 -2.49 -6.32 4.56
CA GLY A 94 -3.27 -5.53 5.51
C GLY A 94 -2.89 -4.05 5.52
N GLY A 95 -1.59 -3.75 5.46
CA GLY A 95 -1.06 -2.40 5.34
C GLY A 95 -1.53 -1.71 4.06
N PHE A 96 -1.38 -2.37 2.92
CA PHE A 96 -1.79 -1.84 1.61
C PHE A 96 -3.29 -1.52 1.55
N LEU A 97 -4.13 -2.47 1.94
CA LEU A 97 -5.59 -2.29 1.96
C LEU A 97 -6.02 -1.18 2.91
N SER A 98 -5.42 -1.10 4.09
CA SER A 98 -5.73 -0.02 5.04
C SER A 98 -5.36 1.35 4.47
N GLY A 99 -4.25 1.46 3.74
CA GLY A 99 -3.85 2.68 3.03
C GLY A 99 -4.85 3.10 1.96
N VAL A 100 -5.35 2.14 1.16
CA VAL A 100 -6.42 2.37 0.19
C VAL A 100 -7.69 2.90 0.87
N ILE A 101 -8.13 2.26 1.94
CA ILE A 101 -9.35 2.66 2.67
C ILE A 101 -9.18 4.06 3.27
N LEU A 102 -8.07 4.31 3.95
CA LEU A 102 -7.79 5.60 4.59
C LEU A 102 -7.77 6.74 3.59
N ILE A 103 -7.10 6.56 2.44
CA ILE A 103 -7.00 7.64 1.44
C ILE A 103 -8.36 7.95 0.81
N LEU A 104 -9.20 6.95 0.57
CA LEU A 104 -10.57 7.15 0.08
C LEU A 104 -11.39 7.96 1.09
N PHE A 105 -11.24 7.67 2.39
CA PHE A 105 -11.91 8.40 3.44
C PHE A 105 -11.43 9.87 3.54
N PHE A 106 -10.12 10.11 3.48
CA PHE A 106 -9.55 11.45 3.50
C PHE A 106 -9.92 12.26 2.25
N ASN A 107 -9.93 11.64 1.07
CA ASN A 107 -10.34 12.28 -0.17
C ASN A 107 -11.80 12.72 -0.13
N ARG A 108 -12.70 11.92 0.47
CA ARG A 108 -14.12 12.31 0.69
C ARG A 108 -14.24 13.53 1.57
N LYS A 109 -13.48 13.60 2.69
CA LYS A 109 -13.49 14.76 3.59
C LYS A 109 -12.97 16.01 2.90
N ARG A 110 -11.89 15.91 2.11
CA ARG A 110 -11.31 17.01 1.35
C ARG A 110 -12.30 17.59 0.32
N LYS A 111 -13.01 16.72 -0.39
CA LYS A 111 -14.02 17.11 -1.38
C LYS A 111 -15.19 17.86 -0.72
N LYS A 112 -15.72 17.34 0.40
CA LYS A 112 -16.77 18.01 1.19
C LYS A 112 -16.35 19.39 1.69
N LYS A 113 -15.13 19.53 2.20
CA LYS A 113 -14.59 20.82 2.69
C LYS A 113 -14.44 21.85 1.56
N LYS A 114 -14.01 21.42 0.37
CA LYS A 114 -13.89 22.29 -0.81
C LYS A 114 -15.24 22.80 -1.29
N ILE A 115 -16.27 21.93 -1.35
CA ILE A 115 -17.64 22.30 -1.72
C ILE A 115 -18.18 23.34 -0.72
N LYS A 116 -18.08 23.08 0.59
CA LYS A 116 -18.56 24.00 1.63
C LYS A 116 -17.87 25.37 1.54
N LYS A 117 -16.57 25.43 1.26
CA LYS A 117 -15.83 26.67 1.10
C LYS A 117 -16.29 27.49 -0.13
N ASN A 118 -16.63 26.83 -1.22
CA ASN A 118 -17.13 27.49 -2.42
C ASN A 118 -18.58 27.98 -2.27
N THR A 119 -19.39 27.31 -1.45
CA THR A 119 -20.79 27.71 -1.16
C THR A 119 -20.85 28.91 -0.22
N ILE A 120 -19.83 29.17 0.59
CA ILE A 120 -19.77 30.30 1.54
C ILE A 120 -19.22 31.57 0.88
N LYS A 121 -18.65 31.50 -0.31
CA LYS A 121 -18.30 32.69 -1.08
C LYS A 121 -19.59 33.34 -1.57
N GLY A 122 -20.03 34.37 -0.82
CA GLY A 122 -21.15 35.21 -1.20
C GLY A 122 -20.87 35.99 -2.50
N PRO A 123 -21.87 36.73 -3.00
CA PRO A 123 -21.75 37.45 -4.29
C PRO A 123 -20.68 38.53 -4.32
N TRP A 124 -20.03 38.81 -3.22
CA TRP A 124 -19.03 39.87 -3.05
C TRP A 124 -17.59 39.37 -2.76
N GLY A 125 -17.33 38.02 -2.83
CA GLY A 125 -15.99 37.58 -2.47
C GLY A 125 -15.59 36.21 -2.96
#